data_1b0bff40336891c125376350d10a4235
#
_entry.id   1b0bff40336891c125376350d10a4235
#
_cell.length_a   1.000
_cell.length_b   1.000
_cell.length_c   1.000
_cell.angle_alpha   90.00
_cell.angle_beta   90.00
_cell.angle_gamma   90.00
#
_symmetry.space_group_name_H-M   'P 1'
#
loop_
_entity.id
_entity.type
_entity.pdbx_description
1 polymer ?
#
loop_
_entity_poly.entity_id
_entity_poly.type
_entity_poly.pdbx_seq_one_letter_code
_entity_poly.pdbx_strand_id
1 'polypeptide(L)'
;MKNYWFENKDADANGTCLQFRISIDQDFVWDHFGPSHFSGESVDDKVLAEWIFENQDGKVATLYDWKGSSQRNEWHIGAHDAETAHLFEIWLSNFHKREMQKQKIRA
;
A
#
# COMPACT_ATOMS: atom_id res chain seq x y z
N MET A 1 -11.28 -18.97 -1.04
CA MET A 1 -11.11 -17.88 -0.06
C MET A 1 -10.85 -16.57 -0.80
N LYS A 2 -11.62 -15.54 -0.45
CA LYS A 2 -11.47 -14.23 -1.09
C LYS A 2 -10.36 -13.45 -0.40
N ASN A 3 -9.46 -12.86 -1.19
CA ASN A 3 -8.43 -11.97 -0.69
C ASN A 3 -8.73 -10.59 -1.29
N TYR A 4 -9.57 -9.84 -0.60
CA TYR A 4 -10.08 -8.56 -1.08
C TYR A 4 -9.70 -7.45 -0.10
N TRP A 5 -9.14 -6.37 -0.64
CA TRP A 5 -8.70 -5.22 0.14
C TRP A 5 -9.34 -3.95 -0.40
N PHE A 6 -9.59 -3.01 0.48
CA PHE A 6 -10.15 -1.71 0.11
C PHE A 6 -9.51 -0.63 0.99
N GLU A 7 -9.43 0.57 0.44
CA GLU A 7 -8.90 1.70 1.20
C GLU A 7 -9.87 2.05 2.33
N ASN A 8 -9.32 2.26 3.52
CA ASN A 8 -10.10 2.72 4.67
C ASN A 8 -9.20 3.58 5.56
N LYS A 9 -9.27 4.89 5.36
CA LYS A 9 -8.44 5.83 6.11
C LYS A 9 -8.73 5.82 7.61
N ASP A 10 -9.89 5.31 8.00
CA ASP A 10 -10.31 5.28 9.40
C ASP A 10 -9.97 3.95 10.07
N ALA A 11 -9.39 2.99 9.36
CA ALA A 11 -8.97 1.74 9.95
C ALA A 11 -7.82 1.98 10.93
N ASP A 12 -7.77 1.15 11.98
CA ASP A 12 -6.76 1.30 13.02
C ASP A 12 -5.43 0.69 12.57
N ALA A 13 -4.49 1.55 12.21
CA ALA A 13 -3.15 1.14 11.81
C ALA A 13 -2.15 1.14 12.97
N ASN A 14 -2.60 1.40 14.18
CA ASN A 14 -1.72 1.40 15.35
C ASN A 14 -1.12 0.02 15.56
N GLY A 15 0.17 -0.03 15.83
CA GLY A 15 0.86 -1.30 16.05
C GLY A 15 1.30 -2.00 14.78
N THR A 16 1.01 -1.45 13.60
CA THR A 16 1.56 -2.02 12.37
C THR A 16 3.04 -1.68 12.26
N CYS A 17 3.79 -2.57 11.66
CA CYS A 17 5.21 -2.35 11.42
C CYS A 17 5.60 -2.88 10.04
N LEU A 18 6.76 -2.47 9.57
CA LEU A 18 7.28 -2.90 8.27
C LEU A 18 7.41 -4.41 8.20
N GLN A 19 6.80 -5.02 7.19
CA GLN A 19 6.87 -6.44 6.94
C GLN A 19 7.56 -6.76 5.63
N PHE A 20 7.21 -6.02 4.55
CA PHE A 20 7.73 -6.26 3.21
C PHE A 20 7.99 -4.95 2.48
N ARG A 21 8.83 -5.04 1.45
CA ARG A 21 9.03 -3.96 0.50
C ARG A 21 8.56 -4.44 -0.86
N ILE A 22 8.00 -3.51 -1.65
CA ILE A 22 7.50 -3.83 -2.97
C ILE A 22 7.90 -2.70 -3.93
N SER A 23 8.16 -3.07 -5.18
CA SER A 23 8.51 -2.10 -6.21
C SER A 23 7.32 -1.90 -7.14
N ILE A 24 6.74 -0.71 -7.12
CA ILE A 24 5.62 -0.32 -7.98
C ILE A 24 5.82 1.12 -8.39
N ASP A 25 5.50 1.43 -9.65
CA ASP A 25 5.60 2.78 -10.17
C ASP A 25 4.84 3.77 -9.28
N GLN A 26 5.49 4.86 -8.92
CA GLN A 26 4.93 5.89 -8.07
C GLN A 26 3.65 6.47 -8.66
N ASP A 27 3.64 6.73 -9.96
CA ASP A 27 2.46 7.31 -10.60
C ASP A 27 1.27 6.36 -10.55
N PHE A 28 1.51 5.05 -10.64
CA PHE A 28 0.46 4.06 -10.51
C PHE A 28 -0.23 4.16 -9.15
N VAL A 29 0.56 4.27 -8.08
CA VAL A 29 0.02 4.33 -6.71
C VAL A 29 -0.84 5.57 -6.53
N TRP A 30 -0.33 6.74 -6.91
CA TRP A 30 -1.06 8.00 -6.77
C TRP A 30 -2.31 8.03 -7.64
N ASP A 31 -2.25 7.48 -8.85
CA ASP A 31 -3.38 7.49 -9.78
C ASP A 31 -4.51 6.57 -9.34
N HIS A 32 -4.19 5.42 -8.75
CA HIS A 32 -5.17 4.42 -8.41
C HIS A 32 -5.72 4.52 -6.99
N PHE A 33 -4.92 5.02 -6.07
CA PHE A 33 -5.33 5.09 -4.67
C PHE A 33 -5.69 6.49 -4.22
N GLY A 34 -5.53 7.45 -5.11
CA GLY A 34 -5.96 8.82 -4.86
C GLY A 34 -5.09 9.54 -3.85
N PRO A 35 -5.66 10.56 -3.19
CA PRO A 35 -4.86 11.31 -2.22
C PRO A 35 -4.46 10.44 -1.04
N SER A 36 -3.26 10.68 -0.53
CA SER A 36 -2.75 9.98 0.63
C SER A 36 -3.68 10.17 1.83
N HIS A 37 -3.88 9.11 2.60
CA HIS A 37 -4.64 9.18 3.85
C HIS A 37 -3.90 9.96 4.92
N PHE A 38 -2.59 10.03 4.80
CA PHE A 38 -1.74 10.83 5.66
C PHE A 38 -1.09 11.88 4.77
N SER A 39 -1.42 13.13 4.99
CA SER A 39 -0.81 14.24 4.27
C SER A 39 0.00 15.07 5.24
N GLY A 40 1.29 15.18 4.97
CA GLY A 40 2.18 15.93 5.82
C GLY A 40 3.31 15.07 6.36
N GLU A 41 4.08 15.64 7.25
CA GLU A 41 5.21 14.97 7.83
C GLU A 41 4.79 14.17 9.05
N SER A 42 5.28 12.95 9.16
CA SER A 42 5.13 12.20 10.40
C SER A 42 5.93 12.87 11.49
N VAL A 43 5.64 12.53 12.76
CA VAL A 43 6.38 13.08 13.90
C VAL A 43 7.89 12.85 13.71
N ASP A 44 8.26 11.73 13.09
CA ASP A 44 9.65 11.39 12.82
C ASP A 44 10.13 11.88 11.47
N ASP A 45 9.27 12.55 10.69
CA ASP A 45 9.62 13.07 9.38
C ASP A 45 10.08 11.98 8.41
N LYS A 46 9.59 10.75 8.59
CA LYS A 46 10.06 9.58 7.84
C LYS A 46 9.10 9.09 6.78
N VAL A 47 7.81 9.41 6.90
CA VAL A 47 6.77 8.98 5.97
C VAL A 47 6.17 10.20 5.30
N LEU A 48 6.18 10.23 3.97
CA LEU A 48 5.63 11.33 3.17
C LEU A 48 4.22 11.04 2.69
N ALA A 49 3.90 9.78 2.44
CA ALA A 49 2.59 9.37 1.97
C ALA A 49 2.26 8.00 2.52
N GLU A 50 1.00 7.80 2.90
CA GLU A 50 0.54 6.53 3.44
C GLU A 50 -0.91 6.30 3.05
N TRP A 51 -1.22 5.08 2.66
CA TRP A 51 -2.60 4.61 2.44
C TRP A 51 -2.86 3.43 3.36
N ILE A 52 -4.05 3.41 3.96
CA ILE A 52 -4.46 2.37 4.89
C ILE A 52 -5.51 1.52 4.22
N PHE A 53 -5.33 0.20 4.28
CA PHE A 53 -6.22 -0.78 3.67
C PHE A 53 -6.75 -1.74 4.71
N GLU A 54 -7.95 -2.22 4.47
CA GLU A 54 -8.59 -3.22 5.31
C GLU A 54 -9.12 -4.34 4.41
N ASN A 55 -9.09 -5.59 4.91
CA ASN A 55 -9.65 -6.70 4.15
C ASN A 55 -11.01 -7.12 4.70
N GLN A 56 -11.61 -8.13 4.06
CA GLN A 56 -12.94 -8.62 4.43
C GLN A 56 -13.01 -9.18 5.85
N ASP A 57 -11.88 -9.51 6.45
CA ASP A 57 -11.80 -10.06 7.80
C ASP A 57 -11.42 -9.01 8.85
N GLY A 58 -11.35 -7.74 8.45
CA GLY A 58 -10.98 -6.67 9.36
C GLY A 58 -9.49 -6.54 9.60
N LYS A 59 -8.65 -7.24 8.84
CA LYS A 59 -7.20 -7.10 8.95
C LYS A 59 -6.77 -5.82 8.26
N VAL A 60 -5.73 -5.18 8.78
CA VAL A 60 -5.26 -3.88 8.32
C VAL A 60 -3.85 -4.00 7.78
N ALA A 61 -3.61 -3.36 6.64
CA ALA A 61 -2.28 -3.21 6.07
C ALA A 61 -2.10 -1.76 5.63
N THR A 62 -0.85 -1.31 5.58
CA THR A 62 -0.52 0.02 5.14
C THR A 62 0.45 -0.05 3.97
N LEU A 63 0.32 0.89 3.06
CA LEU A 63 1.25 1.11 1.95
C LEU A 63 1.82 2.51 2.13
N TYR A 64 3.13 2.62 2.28
CA TYR A 64 3.74 3.93 2.54
C TYR A 64 5.11 4.03 1.91
N ASP A 65 5.53 5.26 1.64
CA ASP A 65 6.90 5.52 1.24
C ASP A 65 7.75 5.79 2.49
N TRP A 66 9.05 5.60 2.33
CA TRP A 66 9.99 5.85 3.42
C TRP A 66 10.96 6.93 2.97
N LYS A 67 11.03 8.01 3.73
CA LYS A 67 11.83 9.18 3.37
C LYS A 67 13.29 8.86 3.11
N GLY A 68 13.82 7.86 3.81
CA GLY A 68 15.21 7.42 3.62
C GLY A 68 15.42 6.54 2.40
N SER A 69 14.36 6.15 1.69
CA SER A 69 14.49 5.35 0.48
C SER A 69 15.02 6.20 -0.65
N SER A 70 16.07 5.71 -1.32
CA SER A 70 16.63 6.39 -2.47
C SER A 70 15.90 6.06 -3.76
N GLN A 71 14.94 5.14 -3.73
CA GLN A 71 14.24 4.68 -4.91
C GLN A 71 12.79 5.13 -4.91
N ARG A 72 12.42 5.91 -5.92
CA ARG A 72 11.09 6.49 -6.04
C ARG A 72 9.96 5.45 -6.13
N ASN A 73 10.27 4.27 -6.63
CA ASN A 73 9.29 3.23 -6.87
C ASN A 73 9.31 2.15 -5.79
N GLU A 74 10.02 2.38 -4.71
CA GLU A 74 10.08 1.45 -3.59
C GLU A 74 9.04 1.84 -2.54
N TRP A 75 8.20 0.88 -2.17
CA TRP A 75 7.15 1.08 -1.19
C TRP A 75 7.29 0.08 -0.06
N HIS A 76 6.83 0.48 1.10
CA HIS A 76 6.84 -0.37 2.28
C HIS A 76 5.42 -0.82 2.59
N ILE A 77 5.28 -2.09 2.96
CA ILE A 77 4.01 -2.66 3.41
C ILE A 77 4.12 -2.91 4.90
N GLY A 78 3.23 -2.29 5.66
CA GLY A 78 3.12 -2.49 7.10
C GLY A 78 1.90 -3.31 7.46
N ALA A 79 1.99 -4.07 8.53
CA ALA A 79 0.86 -4.83 9.05
C ALA A 79 1.20 -5.28 10.47
N HIS A 80 0.22 -5.88 11.17
CA HIS A 80 0.43 -6.41 12.50
C HIS A 80 1.24 -7.71 12.48
N ASP A 81 1.21 -8.45 11.37
CA ASP A 81 1.96 -9.68 11.21
C ASP A 81 2.33 -9.91 9.75
N ALA A 82 3.27 -10.83 9.53
CA ALA A 82 3.79 -11.10 8.19
C ALA A 82 2.74 -11.76 7.28
N GLU A 83 1.87 -12.58 7.85
CA GLU A 83 0.83 -13.25 7.06
C GLU A 83 -0.14 -12.23 6.45
N THR A 84 -0.59 -11.28 7.25
CA THR A 84 -1.48 -10.20 6.78
C THR A 84 -0.82 -9.39 5.68
N ALA A 85 0.44 -9.01 5.89
CA ALA A 85 1.20 -8.26 4.89
C ALA A 85 1.37 -9.04 3.60
N HIS A 86 1.59 -10.34 3.68
CA HIS A 86 1.74 -11.19 2.52
C HIS A 86 0.44 -11.27 1.70
N LEU A 87 -0.70 -11.38 2.38
CA LEU A 87 -1.99 -11.37 1.71
C LEU A 87 -2.23 -10.06 0.97
N PHE A 88 -1.88 -8.94 1.59
CA PHE A 88 -1.99 -7.64 0.95
C PHE A 88 -1.05 -7.53 -0.25
N GLU A 89 0.18 -8.00 -0.12
CA GLU A 89 1.16 -7.99 -1.20
C GLU A 89 0.64 -8.76 -2.42
N ILE A 90 0.06 -9.94 -2.19
CA ILE A 90 -0.51 -10.74 -3.28
C ILE A 90 -1.62 -9.97 -3.98
N TRP A 91 -2.53 -9.40 -3.21
CA TRP A 91 -3.64 -8.61 -3.77
C TRP A 91 -3.12 -7.42 -4.58
N LEU A 92 -2.18 -6.68 -4.02
CA LEU A 92 -1.63 -5.49 -4.67
C LEU A 92 -0.91 -5.84 -5.97
N SER A 93 -0.12 -6.90 -5.97
CA SER A 93 0.59 -7.35 -7.15
C SER A 93 -0.37 -7.77 -8.26
N ASN A 94 -1.44 -8.48 -7.90
CA ASN A 94 -2.45 -8.90 -8.88
C ASN A 94 -3.24 -7.71 -9.41
N PHE A 95 -3.57 -6.77 -8.56
CA PHE A 95 -4.24 -5.53 -8.95
C PHE A 95 -3.38 -4.76 -9.95
N HIS A 96 -2.10 -4.61 -9.66
CA HIS A 96 -1.17 -3.92 -10.53
C HIS A 96 -1.09 -4.59 -11.90
N LYS A 97 -0.96 -5.91 -11.94
CA LYS A 97 -0.88 -6.64 -13.20
C LYS A 97 -2.13 -6.46 -14.04
N ARG A 98 -3.31 -6.53 -13.42
CA ARG A 98 -4.57 -6.37 -14.15
C ARG A 98 -4.71 -4.97 -14.74
N GLU A 99 -4.37 -3.95 -13.99
CA GLU A 99 -4.48 -2.58 -14.46
C GLU A 99 -3.48 -2.28 -15.59
N MET A 100 -2.27 -2.82 -15.50
CA MET A 100 -1.28 -2.66 -16.57
C MET A 100 -1.72 -3.38 -17.85
N GLN A 101 -2.37 -4.52 -17.75
CA GLN A 101 -2.92 -5.22 -18.92
C GLN A 101 -4.03 -4.44 -19.57
N LYS A 102 -4.89 -3.79 -18.80
CA LYS A 102 -5.94 -2.94 -19.35
C LYS A 102 -5.37 -1.80 -20.18
N GLN A 103 -4.29 -1.20 -19.71
CA GLN A 103 -3.62 -0.13 -20.44
C GLN A 103 -3.05 -0.62 -21.76
N LYS A 104 -2.46 -1.81 -21.78
CA LYS A 104 -1.94 -2.40 -23.01
C LYS A 104 -3.03 -2.67 -24.05
N ILE A 105 -4.19 -3.11 -23.59
CA ILE A 105 -5.31 -3.39 -24.49
C ILE A 105 -5.85 -2.12 -25.10
N ARG A 106 -5.79 -1.02 -24.40
CA ARG A 106 -6.28 0.28 -24.86
C ARG A 106 -5.29 1.04 -25.74
N ALA A 107 -4.04 0.65 -25.71
CA ALA A 107 -2.99 1.35 -26.44
C ALA A 107 -3.03 1.07 -27.95
#